data_db85246ec069343b51352e320d016de2
#
_entry.id   db85246ec069343b51352e320d016de2
#
_cell.length_a   1.000
_cell.length_b   1.000
_cell.length_c   1.000
_cell.angle_alpha   90.00
_cell.angle_beta   90.00
_cell.angle_gamma   90.00
#
_symmetry.space_group_name_H-M   'P 1'
#
loop_
_entity.id
_entity.type
_entity.pdbx_description
1 polymer ?
#
loop_
_entity_poly.entity_id
_entity_poly.type
_entity_poly.pdbx_seq_one_letter_code
_entity_poly.pdbx_strand_id
1 'polypeptide(L)'
;PTMFNYRANRGRSDFDMRHVLAANFSWALPAPSGGPFKLALGGWELHATLQAQSGTPFNPTVGFDRARLSGARTNDLSQRPVLLRPSGEGIILGAPRRWFDPEAFGLPPAGRLGNLGRNTLEGPGLAAIDVAAHKKFRMSEKLTAVLRLECFNAANHPNFQIPSARTLFDSSGSRTGSAGQITSTTTPSRQIQLALRLEY
;
A
#
# COMPACT_ATOMS: atom_id res chain seq x y z
N PRO A 1 -23.22 10.51 1.29
CA PRO A 1 -23.19 11.75 2.10
C PRO A 1 -24.45 12.57 1.82
N THR A 2 -25.24 12.82 2.84
CA THR A 2 -26.38 13.71 2.68
C THR A 2 -25.92 15.16 2.80
N MET A 3 -26.39 16.03 1.94
CA MET A 3 -26.17 17.49 2.05
C MET A 3 -26.67 18.06 3.39
N PHE A 4 -27.44 17.29 4.16
CA PHE A 4 -28.10 17.73 5.39
C PHE A 4 -27.39 17.33 6.70
N ASN A 5 -26.34 16.47 6.64
CA ASN A 5 -25.60 16.08 7.84
C ASN A 5 -24.08 15.97 7.58
N TYR A 6 -23.41 17.11 7.57
CA TYR A 6 -21.95 17.17 7.41
C TYR A 6 -21.19 16.50 8.57
N ARG A 7 -21.77 16.41 9.77
CA ARG A 7 -21.12 15.76 10.91
C ARG A 7 -20.94 14.26 10.69
N ALA A 8 -21.88 13.60 10.02
CA ALA A 8 -21.76 12.18 9.68
C ALA A 8 -20.64 11.87 8.68
N ASN A 9 -20.16 12.87 7.95
CA ASN A 9 -19.05 12.75 6.98
C ASN A 9 -17.72 13.23 7.55
N ARG A 10 -17.69 13.68 8.79
CA ARG A 10 -16.43 14.05 9.44
C ARG A 10 -15.64 12.77 9.77
N GLY A 11 -14.42 12.68 9.29
CA GLY A 11 -13.54 11.53 9.49
C GLY A 11 -12.17 11.78 8.91
N ARG A 12 -11.33 10.76 8.96
CA ARG A 12 -9.97 10.78 8.39
C ARG A 12 -10.02 11.03 6.88
N SER A 13 -8.98 11.67 6.35
CA SER A 13 -8.78 11.81 4.91
C SER A 13 -8.44 10.46 4.28
N ASP A 14 -8.76 10.26 3.00
CA ASP A 14 -8.47 9.00 2.29
C ASP A 14 -6.94 8.74 2.14
N PHE A 15 -6.11 9.78 2.29
CA PHE A 15 -4.64 9.74 2.25
C PHE A 15 -4.00 10.02 3.61
N ASP A 16 -4.73 9.84 4.72
CA ASP A 16 -4.19 9.96 6.06
C ASP A 16 -3.28 8.74 6.37
N MET A 17 -1.98 8.95 6.29
CA MET A 17 -0.95 8.00 6.71
C MET A 17 -0.32 8.50 8.00
N ARG A 18 -0.57 7.81 9.11
CA ARG A 18 -0.12 8.26 10.45
C ARG A 18 1.38 8.20 10.64
N HIS A 19 2.00 7.20 10.05
CA HIS A 19 3.44 6.98 10.18
C HIS A 19 4.03 6.77 8.80
N VAL A 20 5.06 7.54 8.48
CA VAL A 20 5.86 7.41 7.26
C VAL A 20 7.32 7.47 7.66
N LEU A 21 8.07 6.46 7.29
CA LEU A 21 9.53 6.39 7.42
C LEU A 21 10.13 6.26 6.02
N ALA A 22 11.06 7.15 5.69
CA ALA A 22 11.91 7.04 4.52
C ALA A 22 13.36 7.24 4.94
N ALA A 23 14.24 6.31 4.59
CA ALA A 23 15.65 6.39 4.87
C ALA A 23 16.46 5.99 3.65
N ASN A 24 17.54 6.75 3.39
CA ASN A 24 18.50 6.45 2.35
C ASN A 24 19.87 6.26 2.99
N PHE A 25 20.58 5.26 2.52
CA PHE A 25 21.92 4.93 2.96
C PHE A 25 22.84 4.81 1.75
N SER A 26 24.05 5.36 1.87
CA SER A 26 25.10 5.27 0.85
C SER A 26 26.43 5.04 1.55
N TRP A 27 27.17 4.03 1.11
CA TRP A 27 28.46 3.67 1.70
C TRP A 27 29.48 3.29 0.62
N ALA A 28 30.52 4.10 0.51
CA ALA A 28 31.68 3.76 -0.29
C ALA A 28 32.57 2.78 0.48
N LEU A 29 32.75 1.58 -0.04
CA LEU A 29 33.57 0.56 0.63
C LEU A 29 35.05 0.96 0.58
N PRO A 30 35.77 0.82 1.72
CA PRO A 30 37.18 1.08 1.74
C PRO A 30 37.92 0.10 0.81
N ALA A 31 38.82 0.62 -0.02
CA ALA A 31 39.62 -0.19 -0.91
C ALA A 31 40.95 -0.58 -0.25
N PRO A 32 41.47 -1.79 -0.50
CA PRO A 32 42.83 -2.14 -0.12
C PRO A 32 43.84 -1.20 -0.80
N SER A 33 44.89 -0.84 -0.09
CA SER A 33 45.93 0.11 -0.57
C SER A 33 46.82 -0.43 -1.70
N GLY A 34 46.80 -1.77 -1.98
CA GLY A 34 47.60 -2.39 -3.02
C GLY A 34 47.22 -3.82 -3.32
N GLY A 35 47.93 -4.41 -4.29
CA GLY A 35 47.79 -5.82 -4.71
C GLY A 35 46.58 -6.10 -5.62
N PRO A 36 46.43 -7.39 -6.08
CA PRO A 36 45.39 -7.78 -7.03
C PRO A 36 43.95 -7.60 -6.47
N PHE A 37 43.82 -7.63 -5.17
CA PHE A 37 42.52 -7.40 -4.50
C PHE A 37 42.03 -5.98 -4.61
N LYS A 38 42.89 -4.99 -4.90
CA LYS A 38 42.44 -3.60 -5.11
C LYS A 38 41.51 -3.49 -6.30
N LEU A 39 41.74 -4.20 -7.39
CA LEU A 39 40.87 -4.19 -8.56
C LEU A 39 39.53 -4.88 -8.28
N ALA A 40 39.52 -5.95 -7.51
CA ALA A 40 38.34 -6.72 -7.20
C ALA A 40 37.47 -6.04 -6.15
N LEU A 41 38.05 -5.53 -5.07
CA LEU A 41 37.34 -4.99 -3.89
C LEU A 41 37.24 -3.47 -3.86
N GLY A 42 38.08 -2.75 -4.62
CA GLY A 42 38.03 -1.29 -4.69
C GLY A 42 36.91 -0.76 -5.61
N GLY A 43 36.48 0.47 -5.36
CA GLY A 43 35.50 1.17 -6.20
C GLY A 43 34.06 0.69 -6.06
N TRP A 44 33.75 -0.05 -5.00
CA TRP A 44 32.37 -0.41 -4.66
C TRP A 44 31.68 0.69 -3.85
N GLU A 45 30.43 0.92 -4.19
CA GLU A 45 29.53 1.82 -3.48
C GLU A 45 28.19 1.09 -3.29
N LEU A 46 27.75 0.97 -2.04
CA LEU A 46 26.48 0.34 -1.69
C LEU A 46 25.45 1.42 -1.40
N HIS A 47 24.24 1.23 -1.90
CA HIS A 47 23.11 2.08 -1.64
C HIS A 47 21.95 1.24 -1.11
N ALA A 48 21.18 1.81 -0.19
CA ALA A 48 19.93 1.22 0.26
C ALA A 48 18.89 2.32 0.46
N THR A 49 17.66 2.03 0.04
CA THR A 49 16.50 2.88 0.30
C THR A 49 15.48 2.05 1.08
N LEU A 50 15.07 2.55 2.23
CA LEU A 50 14.04 1.97 3.07
C LEU A 50 12.80 2.86 3.03
N GLN A 51 11.65 2.26 2.79
CA GLN A 51 10.35 2.91 2.91
C GLN A 51 9.44 2.06 3.78
N ALA A 52 8.79 2.68 4.77
CA ALA A 52 7.76 2.05 5.57
C ALA A 52 6.66 3.07 5.87
N GLN A 53 5.41 2.65 5.75
CA GLN A 53 4.27 3.51 6.06
C GLN A 53 3.10 2.73 6.60
N SER A 54 2.30 3.37 7.44
CA SER A 54 1.02 2.81 7.89
C SER A 54 0.02 2.76 6.75
N GLY A 55 -0.99 1.89 6.87
CA GLY A 55 -2.07 1.78 5.91
C GLY A 55 -2.90 3.05 5.81
N THR A 56 -3.47 3.29 4.63
CA THR A 56 -4.45 4.35 4.42
C THR A 56 -5.83 3.90 4.88
N PRO A 57 -6.67 4.83 5.37
CA PRO A 57 -8.01 4.48 5.80
C PRO A 57 -8.95 4.22 4.62
N PHE A 58 -9.95 3.39 4.86
CA PHE A 58 -10.98 3.08 3.89
C PHE A 58 -12.34 2.81 4.53
N ASN A 59 -13.39 2.72 3.71
CA ASN A 59 -14.72 2.31 4.13
C ASN A 59 -15.18 1.06 3.38
N PRO A 60 -15.78 0.10 4.05
CA PRO A 60 -16.70 -0.82 3.40
C PRO A 60 -17.97 -0.07 2.99
N THR A 61 -18.63 -0.55 1.93
CA THR A 61 -19.83 0.08 1.36
C THR A 61 -20.96 -0.92 1.27
N VAL A 62 -22.19 -0.40 1.24
CA VAL A 62 -23.40 -1.21 1.06
C VAL A 62 -23.46 -1.78 -0.36
N GLY A 63 -23.03 -1.01 -1.38
CA GLY A 63 -22.98 -1.47 -2.77
C GLY A 63 -24.17 -1.02 -3.63
N PHE A 64 -25.24 -0.50 -3.02
CA PHE A 64 -26.41 0.02 -3.72
C PHE A 64 -27.09 1.13 -2.91
N ASP A 65 -28.02 1.87 -3.52
CA ASP A 65 -28.75 2.98 -2.86
C ASP A 65 -29.84 2.47 -1.93
N ARG A 66 -29.45 1.97 -0.76
CA ARG A 66 -30.37 1.49 0.27
C ARG A 66 -31.19 2.59 0.91
N ALA A 67 -30.62 3.76 1.04
CA ALA A 67 -31.25 4.90 1.68
C ALA A 67 -32.19 5.69 0.73
N ARG A 68 -32.20 5.37 -0.56
CA ARG A 68 -33.00 6.04 -1.61
C ARG A 68 -32.77 7.56 -1.64
N LEU A 69 -31.52 7.97 -1.48
CA LEU A 69 -31.14 9.39 -1.43
C LEU A 69 -30.82 9.97 -2.80
N SER A 70 -30.54 9.11 -3.77
CA SER A 70 -30.26 9.50 -5.14
C SER A 70 -31.60 9.73 -5.86
N GLY A 71 -32.14 10.92 -5.76
CA GLY A 71 -33.02 11.36 -6.85
C GLY A 71 -32.23 11.28 -8.15
N ALA A 72 -32.63 10.40 -9.07
CA ALA A 72 -32.25 10.29 -10.50
C ALA A 72 -30.80 10.54 -10.95
N ARG A 73 -29.87 10.94 -10.14
CA ARG A 73 -28.53 11.44 -10.55
C ARG A 73 -27.30 10.71 -10.06
N THR A 74 -27.39 9.87 -9.03
CA THR A 74 -26.20 9.14 -8.56
C THR A 74 -26.61 7.80 -7.97
N ASN A 75 -26.15 6.72 -8.57
CA ASN A 75 -25.93 5.46 -7.86
C ASN A 75 -24.85 5.71 -6.78
N ASP A 76 -25.23 6.29 -5.64
CA ASP A 76 -24.30 6.49 -4.55
C ASP A 76 -23.99 5.14 -3.90
N LEU A 77 -23.09 4.40 -4.55
CA LEU A 77 -22.56 3.12 -4.08
C LEU A 77 -21.70 3.29 -2.81
N SER A 78 -21.47 4.53 -2.38
CA SER A 78 -20.61 4.87 -1.22
C SER A 78 -21.33 4.82 0.11
N GLN A 79 -22.61 4.41 0.15
CA GLN A 79 -23.36 4.31 1.40
C GLN A 79 -22.69 3.33 2.36
N ARG A 80 -22.49 3.80 3.60
CA ARG A 80 -21.82 3.04 4.64
C ARG A 80 -22.81 2.11 5.35
N PRO A 81 -22.36 0.91 5.78
CA PRO A 81 -23.20 -0.06 6.48
C PRO A 81 -23.49 0.35 7.93
N VAL A 82 -24.31 -0.44 8.60
CA VAL A 82 -24.42 -0.40 10.07
C VAL A 82 -23.26 -1.16 10.68
N LEU A 83 -22.60 -0.57 11.66
CA LEU A 83 -21.61 -1.25 12.49
C LEU A 83 -22.35 -2.04 13.59
N LEU A 84 -22.15 -3.36 13.61
CA LEU A 84 -22.80 -4.29 14.55
C LEU A 84 -21.95 -4.57 15.80
N ARG A 85 -20.63 -4.36 15.70
CA ARG A 85 -19.68 -4.53 16.81
C ARG A 85 -19.10 -3.19 17.23
N PRO A 86 -18.64 -3.02 18.48
CA PRO A 86 -17.86 -1.85 18.88
C PRO A 86 -16.67 -1.63 17.92
N SER A 87 -16.43 -0.37 17.57
CA SER A 87 -15.33 -0.02 16.66
C SER A 87 -13.98 -0.41 17.28
N GLY A 88 -13.17 -1.16 16.51
CA GLY A 88 -11.80 -1.53 16.87
C GLY A 88 -11.59 -2.97 17.30
N GLU A 89 -12.61 -3.71 17.72
CA GLU A 89 -12.44 -5.09 18.16
C GLU A 89 -12.60 -6.11 17.03
N GLY A 90 -11.50 -6.74 16.62
CA GLY A 90 -11.51 -7.90 15.71
C GLY A 90 -12.11 -7.64 14.32
N ILE A 91 -12.20 -6.37 13.92
CA ILE A 91 -12.76 -6.00 12.61
C ILE A 91 -11.69 -6.18 11.52
N ILE A 92 -10.46 -5.77 11.77
CA ILE A 92 -9.33 -6.02 10.86
C ILE A 92 -8.73 -7.38 11.18
N LEU A 93 -8.76 -8.29 10.21
CA LEU A 93 -8.23 -9.65 10.33
C LEU A 93 -6.80 -9.77 9.78
N GLY A 94 -6.39 -8.85 8.89
CA GLY A 94 -5.04 -8.78 8.34
C GLY A 94 -4.71 -9.84 7.28
N ALA A 95 -5.64 -10.69 6.90
CA ALA A 95 -5.41 -11.69 5.87
C ALA A 95 -5.81 -11.18 4.48
N PRO A 96 -5.00 -11.37 3.42
CA PRO A 96 -5.33 -10.87 2.08
C PRO A 96 -6.65 -11.40 1.52
N ARG A 97 -7.03 -12.63 1.87
CA ARG A 97 -8.32 -13.23 1.47
C ARG A 97 -9.52 -12.67 2.23
N ARG A 98 -9.29 -12.09 3.40
CA ARG A 98 -10.30 -11.50 4.28
C ARG A 98 -9.61 -10.46 5.17
N TRP A 99 -9.38 -9.27 4.63
CA TRP A 99 -8.69 -8.20 5.34
C TRP A 99 -9.47 -7.69 6.53
N PHE A 100 -10.77 -7.58 6.37
CA PHE A 100 -11.69 -7.23 7.46
C PHE A 100 -12.82 -8.25 7.57
N ASP A 101 -13.49 -8.29 8.73
CA ASP A 101 -14.62 -9.16 8.97
C ASP A 101 -15.93 -8.56 8.43
N PRO A 102 -16.51 -9.07 7.32
CA PRO A 102 -17.78 -8.58 6.80
C PRO A 102 -18.95 -8.74 7.77
N GLU A 103 -18.86 -9.72 8.70
CA GLU A 103 -19.92 -9.98 9.68
C GLU A 103 -20.01 -8.90 10.77
N ALA A 104 -18.98 -8.06 10.91
CA ALA A 104 -19.02 -6.89 11.77
C ALA A 104 -19.98 -5.80 11.28
N PHE A 105 -20.53 -5.96 10.06
CA PHE A 105 -21.36 -4.95 9.42
C PHE A 105 -22.72 -5.51 9.04
N GLY A 106 -23.75 -4.68 9.21
CA GLY A 106 -25.13 -4.99 8.85
C GLY A 106 -25.67 -4.12 7.73
N LEU A 107 -26.68 -4.63 7.03
CA LEU A 107 -27.43 -3.84 6.06
C LEU A 107 -28.31 -2.84 6.79
N PRO A 108 -28.24 -1.53 6.44
CA PRO A 108 -29.14 -0.53 7.03
C PRO A 108 -30.61 -0.83 6.72
N PRO A 109 -31.56 -0.42 7.58
CA PRO A 109 -32.98 -0.44 7.24
C PRO A 109 -33.25 0.32 5.94
N ALA A 110 -34.28 -0.09 5.19
CA ALA A 110 -34.65 0.60 3.96
C ALA A 110 -34.96 2.09 4.22
N GLY A 111 -34.46 2.96 3.36
CA GLY A 111 -34.64 4.41 3.50
C GLY A 111 -33.75 5.06 4.58
N ARG A 112 -32.80 4.33 5.17
CA ARG A 112 -31.88 4.85 6.20
C ARG A 112 -30.42 4.65 5.83
N LEU A 113 -29.58 5.56 6.28
CA LEU A 113 -28.11 5.42 6.22
C LEU A 113 -27.62 4.56 7.39
N GLY A 114 -26.49 3.88 7.17
CA GLY A 114 -25.76 3.22 8.25
C GLY A 114 -25.05 4.20 9.18
N ASN A 115 -24.60 3.70 10.31
CA ASN A 115 -23.94 4.47 11.37
C ASN A 115 -22.42 4.39 11.32
N LEU A 116 -21.84 3.64 10.37
CA LEU A 116 -20.38 3.55 10.25
C LEU A 116 -19.79 4.93 9.97
N GLY A 117 -18.79 5.33 10.74
CA GLY A 117 -18.03 6.55 10.51
C GLY A 117 -17.28 6.56 9.18
N ARG A 118 -16.82 7.73 8.74
CA ARG A 118 -15.96 7.83 7.54
C ARG A 118 -14.54 7.38 7.87
N ASN A 119 -13.98 6.52 7.02
CA ASN A 119 -12.57 6.11 7.07
C ASN A 119 -12.15 5.54 8.43
N THR A 120 -12.99 4.65 8.97
CA THR A 120 -12.78 4.03 10.27
C THR A 120 -11.92 2.78 10.23
N LEU A 121 -11.80 2.14 9.06
CA LEU A 121 -10.95 0.97 8.87
C LEU A 121 -9.60 1.38 8.27
N GLU A 122 -8.57 0.59 8.56
CA GLU A 122 -7.21 0.80 8.07
C GLU A 122 -6.80 -0.33 7.14
N GLY A 123 -6.23 0.03 5.99
CA GLY A 123 -5.69 -0.88 5.02
C GLY A 123 -4.31 -1.41 5.41
N PRO A 124 -3.70 -2.25 4.55
CA PRO A 124 -2.32 -2.69 4.73
C PRO A 124 -1.35 -1.51 4.71
N GLY A 125 -0.30 -1.61 5.52
CA GLY A 125 0.86 -0.73 5.40
C GLY A 125 1.76 -1.15 4.23
N LEU A 126 2.82 -0.38 4.02
CA LEU A 126 3.87 -0.68 3.05
C LEU A 126 5.20 -0.78 3.77
N ALA A 127 6.02 -1.77 3.42
CA ALA A 127 7.40 -1.88 3.80
C ALA A 127 8.22 -2.38 2.62
N ALA A 128 9.18 -1.60 2.16
CA ALA A 128 10.04 -1.93 1.02
C ALA A 128 11.48 -1.54 1.32
N ILE A 129 12.40 -2.36 0.88
CA ILE A 129 13.83 -2.08 0.88
C ILE A 129 14.39 -2.35 -0.52
N ASP A 130 15.01 -1.34 -1.09
CA ASP A 130 15.74 -1.44 -2.35
C ASP A 130 17.23 -1.33 -2.04
N VAL A 131 18.04 -2.17 -2.68
CA VAL A 131 19.49 -2.17 -2.50
C VAL A 131 20.17 -2.09 -3.86
N ALA A 132 21.29 -1.39 -3.92
CA ALA A 132 22.12 -1.33 -5.11
C ALA A 132 23.59 -1.43 -4.75
N ALA A 133 24.36 -2.07 -5.63
CA ALA A 133 25.82 -2.11 -5.59
C ALA A 133 26.35 -1.54 -6.89
N HIS A 134 27.14 -0.48 -6.80
CA HIS A 134 27.81 0.13 -7.93
C HIS A 134 29.30 -0.16 -7.83
N LYS A 135 29.91 -0.47 -8.97
CA LYS A 135 31.36 -0.63 -9.06
C LYS A 135 31.92 0.19 -10.19
N LYS A 136 32.92 1.02 -9.88
CA LYS A 136 33.65 1.84 -10.87
C LYS A 136 34.97 1.16 -11.24
N PHE A 137 35.18 0.96 -12.53
CA PHE A 137 36.42 0.44 -13.12
C PHE A 137 37.06 1.55 -13.96
N ARG A 138 38.20 2.06 -13.53
CA ARG A 138 38.97 3.00 -14.33
C ARG A 138 39.75 2.21 -15.40
N MET A 139 39.29 2.25 -16.64
CA MET A 139 39.87 1.50 -17.75
C MET A 139 41.05 2.27 -18.38
N SER A 140 40.93 3.60 -18.46
CA SER A 140 42.01 4.49 -18.91
C SER A 140 41.85 5.87 -18.24
N GLU A 141 42.70 6.86 -18.60
CA GLU A 141 42.56 8.24 -18.08
C GLU A 141 41.25 8.90 -18.49
N LYS A 142 40.68 8.48 -19.63
CA LYS A 142 39.45 9.07 -20.20
C LYS A 142 38.25 8.12 -20.18
N LEU A 143 38.41 6.87 -19.76
CA LEU A 143 37.35 5.86 -19.85
C LEU A 143 37.13 5.21 -18.49
N THR A 144 35.94 5.31 -17.97
CA THR A 144 35.47 4.64 -16.75
C THR A 144 34.26 3.78 -17.09
N ALA A 145 34.28 2.52 -16.66
CA ALA A 145 33.10 1.65 -16.70
C ALA A 145 32.45 1.60 -15.32
N VAL A 146 31.13 1.76 -15.27
CA VAL A 146 30.31 1.68 -14.06
C VAL A 146 29.36 0.51 -14.20
N LEU A 147 29.61 -0.54 -13.41
CA LEU A 147 28.70 -1.66 -13.26
C LEU A 147 27.71 -1.35 -12.15
N ARG A 148 26.41 -1.58 -12.40
CA ARG A 148 25.34 -1.42 -11.42
C ARG A 148 24.57 -2.72 -11.28
N LEU A 149 24.43 -3.18 -10.06
CA LEU A 149 23.52 -4.25 -9.67
C LEU A 149 22.47 -3.64 -8.75
N GLU A 150 21.21 -3.70 -9.14
CA GLU A 150 20.09 -3.10 -8.41
C GLU A 150 19.07 -4.21 -8.10
N CYS A 151 18.57 -4.21 -6.87
CA CYS A 151 17.59 -5.17 -6.39
C CYS A 151 16.45 -4.38 -5.72
N PHE A 152 15.34 -4.26 -6.44
CA PHE A 152 14.12 -3.64 -5.95
C PHE A 152 13.30 -4.65 -5.15
N ASN A 153 12.67 -4.18 -4.09
CA ASN A 153 11.96 -5.02 -3.13
C ASN A 153 12.82 -6.23 -2.71
N ALA A 154 14.04 -5.94 -2.20
CA ALA A 154 15.04 -6.96 -1.87
C ALA A 154 14.53 -7.99 -0.85
N ALA A 155 13.65 -7.57 0.07
CA ALA A 155 13.00 -8.47 1.02
C ALA A 155 11.93 -9.37 0.37
N ASN A 156 11.53 -9.10 -0.89
CA ASN A 156 10.39 -9.74 -1.56
C ASN A 156 9.11 -9.70 -0.74
N HIS A 157 8.89 -8.58 -0.03
CA HIS A 157 7.72 -8.41 0.82
C HIS A 157 6.50 -8.03 -0.03
N PRO A 158 5.37 -8.75 0.08
CA PRO A 158 4.15 -8.40 -0.63
C PRO A 158 3.48 -7.18 0.05
N ASN A 159 3.54 -6.03 -0.57
CA ASN A 159 2.87 -4.82 -0.12
C ASN A 159 1.47 -4.77 -0.73
N PHE A 160 0.47 -5.13 0.03
CA PHE A 160 -0.90 -5.22 -0.45
C PHE A 160 -1.55 -3.83 -0.60
N GLN A 161 -2.44 -3.70 -1.60
CA GLN A 161 -3.32 -2.54 -1.70
C GLN A 161 -4.44 -2.62 -0.65
N ILE A 162 -5.18 -1.52 -0.48
CA ILE A 162 -6.45 -1.57 0.27
C ILE A 162 -7.39 -2.58 -0.39
N PRO A 163 -8.30 -3.24 0.37
CA PRO A 163 -9.23 -4.18 -0.22
C PRO A 163 -9.96 -3.61 -1.43
N SER A 164 -9.84 -4.27 -2.58
CA SER A 164 -10.59 -3.93 -3.79
C SER A 164 -12.07 -4.24 -3.62
N ALA A 165 -12.38 -5.37 -2.98
CA ALA A 165 -13.73 -5.81 -2.67
C ALA A 165 -14.23 -5.22 -1.34
N ARG A 166 -14.72 -3.97 -1.38
CA ARG A 166 -15.25 -3.25 -0.21
C ARG A 166 -16.76 -3.30 -0.11
N THR A 167 -17.45 -3.78 -1.14
CA THR A 167 -18.89 -3.92 -1.21
C THR A 167 -19.33 -5.12 -0.39
N LEU A 168 -20.22 -4.88 0.59
CA LEU A 168 -20.68 -5.91 1.52
C LEU A 168 -21.92 -6.65 1.03
N PHE A 169 -22.78 -6.00 0.26
CA PHE A 169 -24.06 -6.53 -0.17
C PHE A 169 -24.27 -6.31 -1.66
N ASP A 170 -24.95 -7.25 -2.29
CA ASP A 170 -25.44 -7.12 -3.65
C ASP A 170 -26.77 -6.32 -3.70
N SER A 171 -27.32 -6.11 -4.88
CA SER A 171 -28.55 -5.36 -5.10
C SER A 171 -29.81 -6.01 -4.46
N SER A 172 -29.75 -7.32 -4.16
CA SER A 172 -30.81 -8.04 -3.44
C SER A 172 -30.70 -7.87 -1.91
N GLY A 173 -29.60 -7.32 -1.42
CA GLY A 173 -29.28 -7.21 0.00
C GLY A 173 -28.59 -8.44 0.59
N SER A 174 -28.21 -9.40 -0.25
CA SER A 174 -27.43 -10.58 0.15
C SER A 174 -25.94 -10.22 0.29
N ARG A 175 -25.24 -10.90 1.19
CA ARG A 175 -23.81 -10.66 1.40
C ARG A 175 -22.96 -11.11 0.20
N THR A 176 -21.99 -10.29 -0.16
CA THR A 176 -21.01 -10.66 -1.18
C THR A 176 -19.90 -11.51 -0.56
N GLY A 177 -19.62 -12.69 -1.16
CA GLY A 177 -18.60 -13.61 -0.66
C GLY A 177 -17.15 -13.09 -0.81
N SER A 178 -16.93 -12.06 -1.64
CA SER A 178 -15.61 -11.47 -1.87
C SER A 178 -15.29 -10.31 -0.93
N ALA A 179 -16.22 -9.87 -0.08
CA ALA A 179 -16.00 -8.71 0.80
C ALA A 179 -14.74 -8.87 1.66
N GLY A 180 -13.87 -7.87 1.61
CA GLY A 180 -12.59 -7.86 2.33
C GLY A 180 -11.42 -8.48 1.58
N GLN A 181 -11.59 -9.00 0.37
CA GLN A 181 -10.49 -9.55 -0.42
C GLN A 181 -9.59 -8.46 -1.01
N ILE A 182 -8.29 -8.74 -0.98
CA ILE A 182 -7.24 -7.98 -1.65
C ILE A 182 -6.75 -8.81 -2.83
N THR A 183 -6.79 -8.25 -4.02
CA THR A 183 -6.43 -8.93 -5.27
C THR A 183 -5.17 -8.38 -5.93
N SER A 184 -4.58 -7.34 -5.36
CA SER A 184 -3.43 -6.64 -5.95
C SER A 184 -2.45 -6.14 -4.89
N THR A 185 -1.22 -5.93 -5.33
CA THR A 185 -0.14 -5.33 -4.53
C THR A 185 0.16 -3.91 -5.00
N THR A 186 0.69 -3.09 -4.11
CA THR A 186 1.12 -1.71 -4.39
C THR A 186 2.49 -1.71 -5.06
N THR A 187 3.36 -2.64 -4.68
CA THR A 187 4.70 -2.80 -5.25
C THR A 187 4.80 -4.11 -6.03
N PRO A 188 5.64 -4.17 -7.06
CA PRO A 188 5.96 -5.43 -7.73
C PRO A 188 6.71 -6.39 -6.80
N SER A 189 6.81 -7.65 -7.20
CA SER A 189 7.72 -8.61 -6.60
C SER A 189 9.16 -8.17 -6.78
N ARG A 190 10.11 -8.85 -6.11
CA ARG A 190 11.54 -8.58 -6.25
C ARG A 190 11.96 -8.54 -7.72
N GLN A 191 12.68 -7.49 -8.07
CA GLN A 191 13.26 -7.32 -9.41
C GLN A 191 14.76 -7.08 -9.27
N ILE A 192 15.56 -7.75 -10.12
CA ILE A 192 17.01 -7.55 -10.16
C ILE A 192 17.35 -7.00 -11.53
N GLN A 193 18.12 -5.93 -11.54
CA GLN A 193 18.59 -5.26 -12.75
C GLN A 193 20.11 -5.18 -12.73
N LEU A 194 20.72 -5.48 -13.87
CA LEU A 194 22.14 -5.30 -14.13
C LEU A 194 22.32 -4.28 -15.24
N ALA A 195 23.16 -3.29 -15.02
CA ALA A 195 23.48 -2.27 -16.02
C ALA A 195 24.97 -2.00 -16.07
N LEU A 196 25.48 -1.74 -17.28
CA LEU A 196 26.84 -1.30 -17.53
C LEU A 196 26.80 0.05 -18.25
N ARG A 197 27.50 1.04 -17.70
CA ARG A 197 27.65 2.37 -18.28
C ARG A 197 29.12 2.65 -18.57
N LEU A 198 29.41 3.21 -19.73
CA LEU A 198 30.73 3.70 -20.09
C LEU A 198 30.69 5.23 -20.07
N GLU A 199 31.65 5.81 -19.36
CA GLU A 199 31.84 7.27 -19.22
C GLU A 199 33.18 7.64 -19.83
N TYR A 200 33.21 8.59 -20.76
CA TYR A 200 34.39 9.07 -21.48
C TYR A 200 34.46 10.59 -21.47
#